data_598e69c6076eb70a53096c7a9b8900fb
#
_entry.id   598e69c6076eb70a53096c7a9b8900fb
#
_cell.length_a   1.000
_cell.length_b   1.000
_cell.length_c   1.000
_cell.angle_alpha   90.00
_cell.angle_beta   90.00
_cell.angle_gamma   90.00
#
_symmetry.space_group_name_H-M   'P 1'
#
loop_
_entity.id
_entity.type
_entity.pdbx_description
1 polymer ?
#
loop_
_entity_poly.entity_id
_entity_poly.type
_entity_poly.pdbx_seq_one_letter_code
_entity_poly.pdbx_strand_id
1 'polypeptide(L)'
;RRQRQMCIRDSLKVTDLTYENKEGRKLLDHVSFSLKKGQILGIAGVEGNGQNELAEAIFGFYSGVKGSILFDGKEILGKSIRAIRDDGISYIPEDRIKTGAAGNISLWGNMIADIIDSPLLKKHGLLNYKNIHERADKLISDFGVLCQNDDQPIGMLSGGNMQKVV
;
A
#
# COMPACT_ATOMS: atom_id res chain seq x y z
N ARG A 1 37.21 -17.00 17.63
CA ARG A 1 35.86 -17.06 17.13
C ARG A 1 35.50 -15.70 16.53
N ARG A 2 35.58 -15.56 15.19
CA ARG A 2 35.11 -14.35 14.50
C ARG A 2 33.56 -14.38 14.58
N GLN A 3 32.99 -13.48 15.38
CA GLN A 3 31.57 -13.12 15.27
C GLN A 3 31.34 -12.58 13.86
N ARG A 4 30.65 -13.35 13.02
CA ARG A 4 30.03 -12.80 11.81
C ARG A 4 28.98 -11.81 12.29
N GLN A 5 29.30 -10.52 12.27
CA GLN A 5 28.27 -9.49 12.28
C GLN A 5 27.39 -9.74 11.07
N MET A 6 26.23 -10.28 11.31
CA MET A 6 25.19 -10.37 10.31
C MET A 6 24.81 -8.92 10.00
N CYS A 7 25.30 -8.39 8.88
CA CYS A 7 24.86 -7.08 8.39
C CYS A 7 23.37 -7.18 8.15
N ILE A 8 22.58 -6.73 9.12
CA ILE A 8 21.14 -6.55 8.97
C ILE A 8 21.02 -5.41 7.97
N ARG A 9 20.74 -5.75 6.70
CA ARG A 9 20.50 -4.76 5.65
C ARG A 9 19.22 -4.01 5.98
N ASP A 10 19.22 -2.70 5.76
CA ASP A 10 17.99 -1.91 5.81
C ASP A 10 17.04 -2.44 4.75
N SER A 11 15.80 -2.76 5.14
CA SER A 11 14.79 -3.19 4.18
C SER A 11 14.17 -2.00 3.45
N LEU A 12 14.03 -0.85 4.13
CA LEU A 12 13.67 0.41 3.50
C LEU A 12 14.68 1.48 3.93
N LYS A 13 15.24 2.21 2.98
CA LYS A 13 16.10 3.37 3.24
C LYS A 13 15.65 4.54 2.40
N VAL A 14 15.24 5.59 3.07
CA VAL A 14 14.88 6.89 2.48
C VAL A 14 16.00 7.86 2.73
N THR A 15 16.45 8.56 1.69
CA THR A 15 17.57 9.50 1.78
C THR A 15 17.23 10.79 1.07
N ASP A 16 17.27 11.89 1.82
CA ASP A 16 17.12 13.26 1.29
C ASP A 16 15.85 13.49 0.50
N LEU A 17 14.73 12.88 0.94
CA LEU A 17 13.48 12.93 0.23
C LEU A 17 12.88 14.34 0.31
N THR A 18 12.67 14.96 -0.84
CA THR A 18 12.13 16.32 -0.96
C THR A 18 11.01 16.34 -1.99
N TYR A 19 9.91 16.97 -1.65
CA TYR A 19 8.80 17.15 -2.56
C TYR A 19 8.17 18.54 -2.40
N GLU A 20 7.97 19.19 -3.52
CA GLU A 20 7.29 20.47 -3.63
C GLU A 20 6.07 20.32 -4.53
N ASN A 21 4.92 20.78 -4.08
CA ASN A 21 3.69 20.72 -4.86
C ASN A 21 3.67 21.77 -5.98
N LYS A 22 2.65 21.73 -6.82
CA LYS A 22 2.51 22.66 -7.97
C LYS A 22 2.34 24.13 -7.55
N GLU A 23 2.02 24.39 -6.29
CA GLU A 23 1.84 25.72 -5.72
C GLU A 23 3.14 26.27 -5.10
N GLY A 24 4.25 25.52 -5.21
CA GLY A 24 5.55 25.92 -4.66
C GLY A 24 5.68 25.66 -3.15
N ARG A 25 4.73 24.92 -2.52
CA ARG A 25 4.83 24.57 -1.11
C ARG A 25 5.65 23.28 -0.96
N LYS A 26 6.69 23.35 -0.15
CA LYS A 26 7.42 22.15 0.27
C LYS A 26 6.57 21.31 1.21
N LEU A 27 6.26 20.11 0.81
CA LEU A 27 5.52 19.11 1.59
C LEU A 27 6.47 18.13 2.29
N LEU A 28 7.60 17.83 1.65
CA LEU A 28 8.70 17.06 2.22
C LEU A 28 10.00 17.86 2.05
N ASP A 29 10.79 17.99 3.12
CA ASP A 29 12.03 18.76 3.12
C ASP A 29 13.16 17.95 3.74
N HIS A 30 14.01 17.37 2.89
CA HIS A 30 15.21 16.61 3.26
C HIS A 30 14.96 15.44 4.24
N VAL A 31 13.85 14.70 4.05
CA VAL A 31 13.48 13.60 4.95
C VAL A 31 14.39 12.40 4.71
N SER A 32 14.99 11.88 5.80
CA SER A 32 15.86 10.71 5.74
C SER A 32 15.61 9.80 6.93
N PHE A 33 15.45 8.48 6.67
CA PHE A 33 15.36 7.45 7.70
C PHE A 33 15.68 6.08 7.10
N SER A 34 15.83 5.09 7.97
CA SER A 34 15.92 3.70 7.54
C SER A 34 15.11 2.79 8.44
N LEU A 35 14.62 1.70 7.85
CA LEU A 35 13.79 0.68 8.51
C LEU A 35 14.40 -0.69 8.24
N LYS A 36 14.66 -1.44 9.30
CA LYS A 36 15.17 -2.82 9.21
C LYS A 36 14.04 -3.82 9.14
N LYS A 37 14.30 -4.98 8.59
CA LYS A 37 13.33 -6.08 8.55
C LYS A 37 12.84 -6.42 9.96
N GLY A 38 11.51 -6.49 10.12
CA GLY A 38 10.86 -6.78 11.40
C GLY A 38 10.75 -5.57 12.35
N GLN A 39 11.21 -4.39 11.95
CA GLN A 39 11.11 -3.17 12.73
C GLN A 39 9.78 -2.44 12.41
N ILE A 40 9.20 -1.78 13.41
CA ILE A 40 8.09 -0.84 13.26
C ILE A 40 8.65 0.57 13.48
N LEU A 41 8.44 1.47 12.53
CA LEU A 41 8.77 2.88 12.65
C LEU A 41 7.48 3.68 12.82
N GLY A 42 7.34 4.37 13.95
CA GLY A 42 6.27 5.32 14.19
C GLY A 42 6.68 6.72 13.71
N ILE A 43 5.81 7.36 12.93
CA ILE A 43 5.96 8.75 12.49
C ILE A 43 4.82 9.55 13.12
N ALA A 44 5.16 10.48 14.00
CA ALA A 44 4.19 11.30 14.70
C ALA A 44 4.32 12.78 14.24
N GLY A 45 3.19 13.47 14.22
CA GLY A 45 3.15 14.90 13.90
C GLY A 45 1.72 15.42 13.99
N VAL A 46 1.57 16.73 13.89
CA VAL A 46 0.25 17.38 13.78
C VAL A 46 -0.25 17.19 12.35
N GLU A 47 -1.55 17.03 12.18
CA GLU A 47 -2.21 16.90 10.88
C GLU A 47 -1.74 17.98 9.90
N GLY A 48 -1.44 17.61 8.67
CA GLY A 48 -0.97 18.52 7.62
C GLY A 48 0.55 18.79 7.63
N ASN A 49 1.35 18.06 8.42
CA ASN A 49 2.81 18.22 8.49
C ASN A 49 3.58 17.24 7.59
N GLY A 50 2.93 16.63 6.61
CA GLY A 50 3.62 15.84 5.58
C GLY A 50 3.66 14.33 5.83
N GLN A 51 3.01 13.79 6.88
CA GLN A 51 3.02 12.35 7.17
C GLN A 51 2.36 11.55 6.04
N ASN A 52 1.20 12.00 5.56
CA ASN A 52 0.49 11.36 4.45
C ASN A 52 1.28 11.50 3.15
N GLU A 53 1.79 12.69 2.89
CA GLU A 53 2.60 12.98 1.71
C GLU A 53 3.88 12.13 1.69
N LEU A 54 4.47 11.84 2.85
CA LEU A 54 5.62 10.95 2.94
C LEU A 54 5.26 9.52 2.53
N ALA A 55 4.17 8.97 3.07
CA ALA A 55 3.72 7.63 2.72
C ALA A 55 3.33 7.52 1.24
N GLU A 56 2.61 8.51 0.72
CA GLU A 56 2.20 8.63 -0.67
C GLU A 56 3.38 8.80 -1.64
N ALA A 57 4.41 9.58 -1.24
CA ALA A 57 5.63 9.73 -2.02
C ALA A 57 6.41 8.41 -2.11
N ILE A 58 6.52 7.66 -1.01
CA ILE A 58 7.17 6.33 -0.98
C ILE A 58 6.42 5.35 -1.89
N PHE A 59 5.09 5.42 -1.91
CA PHE A 59 4.26 4.54 -2.71
C PHE A 59 4.12 4.97 -4.18
N GLY A 60 4.70 6.13 -4.55
CA GLY A 60 4.78 6.58 -5.93
C GLY A 60 3.57 7.37 -6.44
N PHE A 61 2.76 7.97 -5.55
CA PHE A 61 1.63 8.81 -5.97
C PHE A 61 2.07 10.16 -6.54
N TYR A 62 3.28 10.64 -6.19
CA TYR A 62 3.78 11.93 -6.63
C TYR A 62 4.86 11.80 -7.69
N SER A 63 4.76 12.61 -8.74
CA SER A 63 5.84 12.86 -9.69
C SER A 63 6.70 14.04 -9.23
N GLY A 64 7.99 14.01 -9.51
CA GLY A 64 8.90 15.12 -9.16
C GLY A 64 9.45 15.07 -7.73
N VAL A 65 9.24 13.98 -7.01
CA VAL A 65 9.93 13.71 -5.74
C VAL A 65 11.42 13.54 -6.02
N LYS A 66 12.26 14.19 -5.21
CA LYS A 66 13.73 14.12 -5.28
C LYS A 66 14.29 13.34 -4.10
N GLY A 67 15.49 12.78 -4.25
CA GLY A 67 16.14 11.97 -3.24
C GLY A 67 16.32 10.52 -3.70
N SER A 68 16.32 9.57 -2.78
CA SER A 68 16.44 8.14 -3.08
C SER A 68 15.61 7.33 -2.10
N ILE A 69 14.93 6.29 -2.61
CA ILE A 69 14.17 5.32 -1.81
C ILE A 69 14.62 3.93 -2.21
N LEU A 70 15.42 3.29 -1.36
CA LEU A 70 15.88 1.92 -1.57
C LEU A 70 14.99 0.95 -0.78
N PHE A 71 14.42 -0.04 -1.47
CA PHE A 71 13.74 -1.17 -0.87
C PHE A 71 14.51 -2.47 -1.17
N ASP A 72 14.94 -3.16 -0.12
CA ASP A 72 15.85 -4.32 -0.21
C ASP A 72 17.07 -4.07 -1.14
N GLY A 73 17.61 -2.83 -1.07
CA GLY A 73 18.77 -2.40 -1.84
C GLY A 73 18.49 -2.02 -3.29
N LYS A 74 17.22 -2.01 -3.73
CA LYS A 74 16.82 -1.59 -5.08
C LYS A 74 16.15 -0.22 -5.03
N GLU A 75 16.50 0.65 -5.96
CA GLU A 75 15.82 1.96 -6.09
C GLU A 75 14.38 1.78 -6.55
N ILE A 76 13.44 2.38 -5.82
CA ILE A 76 12.02 2.35 -6.13
C ILE A 76 11.46 3.74 -6.46
N LEU A 77 12.18 4.83 -6.16
CA LEU A 77 11.73 6.18 -6.51
C LEU A 77 11.52 6.30 -8.02
N GLY A 78 10.38 6.84 -8.42
CA GLY A 78 9.99 7.01 -9.83
C GLY A 78 9.44 5.75 -10.51
N LYS A 79 9.36 4.61 -9.82
CA LYS A 79 8.64 3.44 -10.33
C LYS A 79 7.13 3.68 -10.33
N SER A 80 6.42 2.93 -11.16
CA SER A 80 4.96 2.91 -11.10
C SER A 80 4.46 2.26 -9.81
N ILE A 81 3.29 2.67 -9.33
CA ILE A 81 2.61 2.08 -8.16
C ILE A 81 2.55 0.55 -8.27
N ARG A 82 2.26 0.05 -9.48
CA ARG A 82 2.24 -1.40 -9.73
C ARG A 82 3.58 -2.06 -9.49
N ALA A 83 4.66 -1.49 -10.00
CA ALA A 83 6.00 -2.05 -9.81
C ALA A 83 6.42 -2.01 -8.33
N ILE A 84 6.02 -0.98 -7.59
CA ILE A 84 6.28 -0.88 -6.15
C ILE A 84 5.51 -1.97 -5.38
N ARG A 85 4.26 -2.25 -5.76
CA ARG A 85 3.47 -3.36 -5.21
C ARG A 85 4.07 -4.73 -5.54
N ASP A 86 4.51 -4.93 -6.77
CA ASP A 86 5.16 -6.17 -7.21
C ASP A 86 6.49 -6.41 -6.47
N ASP A 87 7.18 -5.35 -6.04
CA ASP A 87 8.34 -5.44 -5.14
C ASP A 87 7.97 -5.81 -3.68
N GLY A 88 6.67 -5.83 -3.32
CA GLY A 88 6.17 -6.27 -2.01
C GLY A 88 5.82 -5.16 -1.03
N ILE A 89 5.67 -3.92 -1.49
CA ILE A 89 5.24 -2.79 -0.65
C ILE A 89 3.73 -2.60 -0.79
N SER A 90 3.03 -2.54 0.33
CA SER A 90 1.59 -2.22 0.40
C SER A 90 1.37 -0.88 1.08
N TYR A 91 0.29 -0.21 0.72
CA TYR A 91 -0.11 1.08 1.28
C TYR A 91 -1.56 1.01 1.76
N ILE A 92 -1.80 1.39 3.01
CA ILE A 92 -3.14 1.55 3.57
C ILE A 92 -3.35 3.05 3.80
N PRO A 93 -4.25 3.71 3.05
CA PRO A 93 -4.48 5.14 3.19
C PRO A 93 -5.21 5.49 4.49
N GLU A 94 -4.99 6.72 4.98
CA GLU A 94 -5.71 7.25 6.13
C GLU A 94 -7.22 7.36 5.83
N ASP A 95 -7.58 7.98 4.70
CA ASP A 95 -8.96 8.05 4.24
C ASP A 95 -9.33 6.82 3.42
N ARG A 96 -9.82 5.79 4.11
CA ARG A 96 -10.25 4.53 3.49
C ARG A 96 -11.44 4.66 2.55
N ILE A 97 -12.29 5.69 2.74
CA ILE A 97 -13.52 5.87 1.96
C ILE A 97 -13.20 6.54 0.62
N LYS A 98 -12.36 7.59 0.64
CA LYS A 98 -12.04 8.33 -0.58
C LYS A 98 -10.95 7.68 -1.41
N THR A 99 -9.95 7.08 -0.75
CA THR A 99 -8.73 6.58 -1.41
C THR A 99 -8.51 5.08 -1.27
N GLY A 100 -9.05 4.46 -0.20
CA GLY A 100 -8.80 3.05 0.10
C GLY A 100 -9.76 2.08 -0.56
N ALA A 101 -11.00 2.51 -0.85
CA ALA A 101 -12.05 1.61 -1.35
C ALA A 101 -12.96 2.28 -2.38
N ALA A 102 -13.43 1.50 -3.34
CA ALA A 102 -14.48 1.90 -4.28
C ALA A 102 -15.85 1.57 -3.68
N GLY A 103 -16.47 2.55 -3.00
CA GLY A 103 -17.67 2.38 -2.17
C GLY A 103 -18.84 1.65 -2.84
N ASN A 104 -19.05 1.85 -4.14
CA ASN A 104 -20.14 1.25 -4.92
C ASN A 104 -19.77 -0.11 -5.54
N ILE A 105 -18.53 -0.56 -5.39
CA ILE A 105 -18.06 -1.84 -5.90
C ILE A 105 -18.21 -2.90 -4.82
N SER A 106 -18.47 -4.14 -5.24
CA SER A 106 -18.58 -5.31 -4.37
C SER A 106 -17.32 -5.54 -3.52
N LEU A 107 -17.46 -6.30 -2.43
CA LEU A 107 -16.33 -6.70 -1.61
C LEU A 107 -15.29 -7.43 -2.44
N TRP A 108 -15.71 -8.47 -3.21
CA TRP A 108 -14.78 -9.21 -4.06
C TRP A 108 -14.07 -8.29 -5.08
N GLY A 109 -14.79 -7.32 -5.66
CA GLY A 109 -14.21 -6.35 -6.59
C GLY A 109 -13.10 -5.49 -5.96
N ASN A 110 -13.30 -5.02 -4.74
CA ASN A 110 -12.28 -4.29 -3.98
C ASN A 110 -11.10 -5.20 -3.60
N MET A 111 -11.38 -6.46 -3.17
CA MET A 111 -10.34 -7.42 -2.72
C MET A 111 -9.43 -7.93 -3.84
N ILE A 112 -9.80 -7.73 -5.11
CA ILE A 112 -8.97 -8.14 -6.26
C ILE A 112 -8.39 -6.97 -7.03
N ALA A 113 -8.72 -5.73 -6.67
CA ALA A 113 -8.36 -4.55 -7.46
C ALA A 113 -6.85 -4.42 -7.69
N ASP A 114 -6.05 -4.77 -6.70
CA ASP A 114 -4.59 -4.73 -6.77
C ASP A 114 -3.96 -5.90 -7.56
N ILE A 115 -4.66 -7.03 -7.66
CA ILE A 115 -4.17 -8.25 -8.29
C ILE A 115 -4.99 -8.68 -9.52
N ILE A 116 -5.81 -7.78 -10.09
CA ILE A 116 -6.74 -8.12 -11.19
C ILE A 116 -6.05 -8.75 -12.41
N ASP A 117 -4.79 -8.44 -12.61
CA ASP A 117 -3.98 -9.01 -13.69
C ASP A 117 -3.31 -10.33 -13.35
N SER A 118 -3.43 -10.79 -12.11
CA SER A 118 -2.82 -12.04 -11.66
C SER A 118 -3.33 -13.24 -12.48
N PRO A 119 -2.43 -14.13 -12.92
CA PRO A 119 -2.81 -15.39 -13.57
C PRO A 119 -3.74 -16.26 -12.69
N LEU A 120 -3.69 -16.11 -11.37
CA LEU A 120 -4.55 -16.82 -10.42
C LEU A 120 -6.03 -16.47 -10.57
N LEU A 121 -6.33 -15.24 -11.02
CA LEU A 121 -7.69 -14.75 -11.23
C LEU A 121 -8.17 -14.92 -12.67
N LYS A 122 -7.33 -15.44 -13.57
CA LYS A 122 -7.64 -15.54 -15.00
C LYS A 122 -7.69 -17.01 -15.45
N LYS A 123 -8.63 -17.29 -16.36
CA LYS A 123 -8.71 -18.54 -17.10
C LYS A 123 -8.90 -18.21 -18.58
N HIS A 124 -8.00 -18.68 -19.44
CA HIS A 124 -8.02 -18.39 -20.88
C HIS A 124 -8.10 -16.88 -21.22
N GLY A 125 -7.44 -16.03 -20.41
CA GLY A 125 -7.43 -14.57 -20.61
C GLY A 125 -8.65 -13.82 -20.05
N LEU A 126 -9.68 -14.51 -19.55
CA LEU A 126 -10.86 -13.95 -18.92
C LEU A 126 -10.80 -14.12 -17.40
N LEU A 127 -11.53 -13.29 -16.68
CA LEU A 127 -11.66 -13.41 -15.22
C LEU A 127 -12.35 -14.71 -14.85
N ASN A 128 -11.77 -15.45 -13.92
CA ASN A 128 -12.35 -16.66 -13.35
C ASN A 128 -13.13 -16.30 -12.08
N TYR A 129 -14.40 -16.00 -12.23
CA TYR A 129 -15.27 -15.59 -11.13
C TYR A 129 -15.31 -16.61 -9.99
N LYS A 130 -15.25 -17.91 -10.29
CA LYS A 130 -15.20 -18.95 -9.26
C LYS A 130 -14.00 -18.74 -8.32
N ASN A 131 -12.80 -18.59 -8.88
CA ASN A 131 -11.59 -18.39 -8.08
C ASN A 131 -11.62 -17.03 -7.33
N ILE A 132 -12.28 -16.03 -7.91
CA ILE A 132 -12.44 -14.71 -7.31
C ILE A 132 -13.32 -14.80 -6.07
N HIS A 133 -14.48 -15.41 -6.16
CA HIS A 133 -15.40 -15.59 -5.03
C HIS A 133 -14.78 -16.48 -3.94
N GLU A 134 -14.18 -17.62 -4.32
CA GLU A 134 -13.46 -18.49 -3.35
C GLU A 134 -12.38 -17.72 -2.58
N ARG A 135 -11.65 -16.83 -3.25
CA ARG A 135 -10.66 -15.96 -2.60
C ARG A 135 -11.32 -14.93 -1.68
N ALA A 136 -12.40 -14.29 -2.13
CA ALA A 136 -13.14 -13.30 -1.35
C ALA A 136 -13.71 -13.93 -0.07
N ASP A 137 -14.38 -15.08 -0.19
CA ASP A 137 -14.91 -15.82 0.95
C ASP A 137 -13.82 -16.17 1.97
N LYS A 138 -12.66 -16.61 1.46
CA LYS A 138 -11.51 -16.90 2.32
C LYS A 138 -11.04 -15.66 3.06
N LEU A 139 -10.86 -14.53 2.39
CA LEU A 139 -10.43 -13.27 3.02
C LEU A 139 -11.49 -12.76 4.02
N ILE A 140 -12.78 -12.82 3.67
CA ILE A 140 -13.88 -12.48 4.57
C ILE A 140 -13.79 -13.28 5.87
N SER A 141 -13.55 -14.60 5.75
CA SER A 141 -13.39 -15.49 6.89
C SER A 141 -12.13 -15.20 7.69
N ASP A 142 -10.98 -15.09 7.00
CA ASP A 142 -9.66 -14.91 7.65
C ASP A 142 -9.58 -13.60 8.45
N PHE A 143 -10.20 -12.53 7.94
CA PHE A 143 -10.22 -11.21 8.59
C PHE A 143 -11.49 -10.95 9.41
N GLY A 144 -12.43 -11.89 9.45
CA GLY A 144 -13.67 -11.78 10.21
C GLY A 144 -14.50 -10.57 9.77
N VAL A 145 -14.65 -10.36 8.46
CA VAL A 145 -15.47 -9.28 7.90
C VAL A 145 -16.95 -9.63 8.09
N LEU A 146 -17.72 -8.76 8.73
CA LEU A 146 -19.15 -8.93 8.87
C LEU A 146 -19.87 -8.33 7.67
N CYS A 147 -20.38 -9.17 6.78
CA CYS A 147 -21.10 -8.83 5.57
C CYS A 147 -22.23 -9.84 5.31
N GLN A 148 -23.15 -9.54 4.39
CA GLN A 148 -24.20 -10.49 3.97
C GLN A 148 -23.64 -11.51 2.97
N ASN A 149 -22.85 -11.04 2.00
CA ASN A 149 -22.15 -11.82 1.00
C ASN A 149 -21.04 -10.97 0.38
N ASP A 150 -20.22 -11.54 -0.47
CA ASP A 150 -19.10 -10.86 -1.13
C ASP A 150 -19.53 -9.95 -2.30
N ASP A 151 -20.76 -10.08 -2.80
CA ASP A 151 -21.34 -9.16 -3.81
C ASP A 151 -21.82 -7.84 -3.20
N GLN A 152 -21.95 -7.77 -1.87
CA GLN A 152 -22.37 -6.54 -1.20
C GLN A 152 -21.40 -5.38 -1.49
N PRO A 153 -21.91 -4.17 -1.85
CA PRO A 153 -21.07 -2.99 -1.97
C PRO A 153 -20.33 -2.67 -0.67
N ILE A 154 -19.02 -2.39 -0.76
CA ILE A 154 -18.20 -2.13 0.42
C ILE A 154 -18.70 -0.92 1.23
N GLY A 155 -19.30 0.07 0.57
CA GLY A 155 -19.88 1.24 1.22
C GLY A 155 -21.04 0.95 2.17
N MET A 156 -21.65 -0.26 2.10
CA MET A 156 -22.71 -0.70 3.02
C MET A 156 -22.17 -1.30 4.32
N LEU A 157 -20.85 -1.48 4.43
CA LEU A 157 -20.20 -2.00 5.64
C LEU A 157 -20.03 -0.90 6.69
N SER A 158 -19.97 -1.32 7.96
CA SER A 158 -19.50 -0.43 9.02
C SER A 158 -18.03 -0.04 8.78
N GLY A 159 -17.62 1.13 9.27
CA GLY A 159 -16.25 1.61 9.08
C GLY A 159 -15.16 0.60 9.49
N GLY A 160 -15.37 -0.14 10.59
CA GLY A 160 -14.44 -1.17 11.04
C GLY A 160 -14.38 -2.38 10.11
N ASN A 161 -15.51 -2.82 9.53
CA ASN A 161 -15.50 -3.91 8.56
C ASN A 161 -14.92 -3.48 7.20
N MET A 162 -15.19 -2.23 6.77
CA MET A 162 -14.55 -1.67 5.58
C MET A 162 -13.02 -1.65 5.71
N GLN A 163 -12.50 -1.29 6.89
CA GLN A 163 -11.05 -1.26 7.15
C GLN A 163 -10.40 -2.65 7.07
N LYS A 164 -11.16 -3.73 7.30
CA LYS A 164 -10.64 -5.10 7.16
C LYS A 164 -10.58 -5.55 5.70
N VAL A 165 -11.29 -4.89 4.80
CA VAL A 165 -11.32 -5.19 3.36
C VAL A 165 -10.22 -4.43 2.62
N VAL A 166 -9.87 -3.22 3.07
CA VAL A 166 -8.77 -2.40 2.54
C VAL A 166 -7.42 -2.91 2.99
#